data_9692176e6a2c5c0044f03b9cb7ea02e1
#
_entry.id   9692176e6a2c5c0044f03b9cb7ea02e1
#
_cell.length_a   1.000
_cell.length_b   1.000
_cell.length_c   1.000
_cell.angle_alpha   90.00
_cell.angle_beta   90.00
_cell.angle_gamma   90.00
#
_symmetry.space_group_name_H-M   'P 1'
#
loop_
_entity.id
_entity.type
_entity.pdbx_description
1 polymer ?
#
loop_
_entity_poly.entity_id
_entity_poly.type
_entity_poly.pdbx_seq_one_letter_code
_entity_poly.pdbx_strand_id
1 'polypeptide(L)'
;MMKIRIAIVLFLYCAATSVVYAHGKADADAAGNNNYTGTIYLYGEQHGVKKITDKELALWRAYYTKGLRHLFLELPSYTAEYLNMWLREKDNTILEEVFNDWKGTAFHNQHTYHFFMQIKELCPQTVFHGTDVGHQYGTTGERFLRYLESKQQQNIPAYLRAQEIIQQGIAYYNGGNAKAMAYRENMMVQNFIYELKQIQNDNIMGIYGSAHTDTAALDSTGAVPCMANQLKSIYGNNLNTEDLSPLAKDIEPIRIDTITAAHTDYRAYYYGKQDLTGFKDFAYREFWQLDGAYQALKNSGKTGDWLPESNYPMKVEAYQVYVIDYTKIDNTKMRLYYISEGKMQNRQLITENIATE
;
A
#
# COMPACT_ATOMS: atom_id res chain seq x y z
N MET A 1 24.24 76.20 3.32
CA MET A 1 24.84 74.98 3.98
C MET A 1 23.94 73.79 3.73
N MET A 2 24.30 73.00 2.75
CA MET A 2 23.53 71.84 2.29
C MET A 2 24.08 70.57 2.96
N LYS A 3 23.27 69.89 3.77
CA LYS A 3 23.67 68.64 4.46
C LYS A 3 23.37 67.45 3.51
N ILE A 4 24.43 66.86 3.00
CA ILE A 4 24.40 65.63 2.23
C ILE A 4 24.20 64.46 3.22
N ARG A 5 23.08 63.71 3.09
CA ARG A 5 22.85 62.44 3.76
C ARG A 5 23.33 61.32 2.85
N ILE A 6 24.38 60.64 3.26
CA ILE A 6 24.88 59.40 2.62
C ILE A 6 23.99 58.26 3.12
N ALA A 7 23.22 57.65 2.21
CA ALA A 7 22.52 56.41 2.46
C ALA A 7 23.46 55.22 2.14
N ILE A 8 23.85 54.50 3.16
CA ILE A 8 24.58 53.22 2.99
C ILE A 8 23.55 52.12 2.66
N VAL A 9 23.58 51.66 1.39
CA VAL A 9 22.81 50.50 0.94
C VAL A 9 23.66 49.25 1.25
N LEU A 10 23.25 48.50 2.29
CA LEU A 10 23.79 47.17 2.53
C LEU A 10 23.19 46.20 1.49
N PHE A 11 23.99 45.78 0.54
CA PHE A 11 23.68 44.61 -0.29
C PHE A 11 23.89 43.31 0.54
N LEU A 12 22.81 42.72 1.00
CA LEU A 12 22.83 41.32 1.47
C LEU A 12 22.92 40.42 0.24
N TYR A 13 24.11 39.86 0.05
CA TYR A 13 24.33 38.77 -0.89
C TYR A 13 23.71 37.52 -0.28
N CYS A 14 22.48 37.17 -0.67
CA CYS A 14 21.93 35.84 -0.50
C CYS A 14 22.68 34.92 -1.47
N ALA A 15 23.68 34.21 -1.00
CA ALA A 15 24.24 33.08 -1.72
C ALA A 15 23.21 31.97 -1.75
N ALA A 16 22.38 31.95 -2.78
CA ALA A 16 21.57 30.77 -3.10
C ALA A 16 22.53 29.67 -3.53
N THR A 17 22.92 28.81 -2.60
CA THR A 17 23.53 27.52 -2.95
C THR A 17 22.43 26.70 -3.62
N SER A 18 22.41 26.73 -4.96
CA SER A 18 21.69 25.76 -5.77
C SER A 18 22.31 24.39 -5.51
N VAL A 19 21.69 23.61 -4.61
CA VAL A 19 21.96 22.17 -4.52
C VAL A 19 21.46 21.58 -5.83
N VAL A 20 22.38 21.39 -6.78
CA VAL A 20 22.15 20.58 -7.98
C VAL A 20 21.94 19.16 -7.49
N TYR A 21 20.69 18.73 -7.39
CA TYR A 21 20.37 17.31 -7.27
C TYR A 21 20.84 16.67 -8.57
N ALA A 22 22.03 16.07 -8.54
CA ALA A 22 22.47 15.14 -9.56
C ALA A 22 21.39 14.06 -9.64
N HIS A 23 20.77 13.92 -10.81
CA HIS A 23 20.02 12.73 -11.18
C HIS A 23 21.02 11.57 -11.25
N GLY A 24 21.40 11.06 -10.07
CA GLY A 24 22.16 9.84 -9.98
C GLY A 24 21.26 8.71 -10.50
N LYS A 25 21.65 8.10 -11.63
CA LYS A 25 21.46 6.66 -11.77
C LYS A 25 21.82 6.10 -10.42
N ALA A 26 20.95 5.23 -9.85
CA ALA A 26 21.32 4.42 -8.68
C ALA A 26 22.75 3.95 -8.94
N ASP A 27 23.69 4.46 -8.15
CA ASP A 27 25.09 4.28 -8.43
C ASP A 27 25.34 2.80 -8.65
N ALA A 28 26.00 2.47 -9.74
CA ALA A 28 26.44 1.10 -10.05
C ALA A 28 27.31 0.50 -8.93
N ASP A 29 27.72 1.30 -7.96
CA ASP A 29 28.36 0.89 -6.70
C ASP A 29 27.43 0.12 -5.73
N ALA A 30 26.12 0.17 -5.90
CA ALA A 30 25.20 -0.72 -5.17
C ALA A 30 25.31 -2.19 -5.65
N ALA A 31 25.86 -2.43 -6.83
CA ALA A 31 26.19 -3.76 -7.36
C ALA A 31 27.52 -4.32 -6.81
N GLY A 32 28.28 -3.51 -6.04
CA GLY A 32 29.52 -3.91 -5.41
C GLY A 32 29.28 -4.77 -4.18
N ASN A 33 29.51 -6.08 -4.29
CA ASN A 33 29.62 -7.05 -3.20
C ASN A 33 28.44 -7.05 -2.21
N ASN A 34 27.26 -7.45 -2.67
CA ASN A 34 26.14 -7.70 -1.77
C ASN A 34 26.38 -9.01 -1.02
N ASN A 35 27.02 -8.92 0.15
CA ASN A 35 27.32 -10.07 1.02
C ASN A 35 26.10 -10.49 1.88
N TYR A 36 24.90 -9.96 1.61
CA TYR A 36 23.71 -10.37 2.37
C TYR A 36 23.31 -11.80 2.00
N THR A 37 23.34 -12.68 2.99
CA THR A 37 23.04 -14.11 2.85
C THR A 37 21.71 -14.52 3.49
N GLY A 38 21.06 -13.60 4.21
CA GLY A 38 19.73 -13.81 4.78
C GLY A 38 18.64 -13.88 3.71
N THR A 39 17.47 -14.33 4.11
CA THR A 39 16.28 -14.39 3.24
C THR A 39 15.38 -13.19 3.50
N ILE A 40 14.94 -12.56 2.43
CA ILE A 40 13.99 -11.46 2.41
C ILE A 40 12.64 -12.02 1.99
N TYR A 41 11.61 -11.92 2.86
CA TYR A 41 10.24 -12.30 2.56
C TYR A 41 9.40 -11.03 2.45
N LEU A 42 8.96 -10.64 1.25
CA LEU A 42 8.07 -9.49 1.05
C LEU A 42 6.64 -9.95 0.77
N TYR A 43 5.71 -9.33 1.47
CA TYR A 43 4.28 -9.57 1.31
C TYR A 43 3.61 -8.32 0.79
N GLY A 44 2.88 -8.49 -0.32
CA GLY A 44 2.09 -7.43 -0.93
C GLY A 44 0.70 -7.36 -0.31
N GLU A 45 0.29 -6.20 0.16
CA GLU A 45 -1.02 -6.00 0.79
C GLU A 45 -1.93 -5.04 0.01
N GLN A 46 -3.22 -5.06 0.35
CA GLN A 46 -4.15 -3.96 0.20
C GLN A 46 -4.43 -3.42 1.60
N HIS A 47 -3.97 -2.20 1.87
CA HIS A 47 -4.02 -1.60 3.20
C HIS A 47 -5.43 -1.62 3.82
N GLY A 48 -5.50 -1.93 5.12
CA GLY A 48 -6.70 -1.82 5.91
C GLY A 48 -7.72 -2.94 5.72
N VAL A 49 -7.41 -3.99 5.01
CA VAL A 49 -8.27 -5.17 4.82
C VAL A 49 -8.02 -6.18 5.93
N LYS A 50 -9.04 -6.44 6.76
CA LYS A 50 -8.95 -7.33 7.92
C LYS A 50 -8.33 -8.70 7.60
N LYS A 51 -8.78 -9.34 6.52
CA LYS A 51 -8.33 -10.70 6.15
C LYS A 51 -6.84 -10.73 5.78
N ILE A 52 -6.36 -9.65 5.18
CA ILE A 52 -4.93 -9.47 4.87
C ILE A 52 -4.14 -9.25 6.14
N THR A 53 -4.54 -8.30 6.98
CA THR A 53 -3.86 -8.01 8.26
C THR A 53 -3.81 -9.21 9.20
N ASP A 54 -4.89 -10.00 9.25
CA ASP A 54 -4.91 -11.27 10.00
C ASP A 54 -3.89 -12.29 9.44
N LYS A 55 -3.77 -12.37 8.10
CA LYS A 55 -2.78 -13.24 7.45
C LYS A 55 -1.36 -12.79 7.69
N GLU A 56 -1.08 -11.49 7.61
CA GLU A 56 0.22 -10.89 7.91
C GLU A 56 0.65 -11.15 9.35
N LEU A 57 -0.27 -10.96 10.30
CA LEU A 57 -0.02 -11.27 11.70
C LEU A 57 0.29 -12.75 11.91
N ALA A 58 -0.45 -13.65 11.25
CA ALA A 58 -0.20 -15.09 11.34
C ALA A 58 1.17 -15.47 10.76
N LEU A 59 1.55 -14.87 9.62
CA LEU A 59 2.87 -15.06 9.01
C LEU A 59 3.98 -14.53 9.92
N TRP A 60 3.82 -13.29 10.44
CA TRP A 60 4.82 -12.71 11.34
C TRP A 60 5.02 -13.56 12.59
N ARG A 61 3.96 -14.02 13.24
CA ARG A 61 4.04 -14.91 14.39
C ARG A 61 4.78 -16.20 14.08
N ALA A 62 4.50 -16.81 12.91
CA ALA A 62 5.18 -18.03 12.48
C ALA A 62 6.69 -17.81 12.25
N TYR A 63 7.08 -16.67 11.66
CA TYR A 63 8.48 -16.29 11.50
C TYR A 63 9.13 -15.92 12.83
N TYR A 64 8.45 -15.15 13.67
CA TYR A 64 8.93 -14.77 15.00
C TYR A 64 9.25 -16.01 15.86
N THR A 65 8.40 -17.03 15.82
CA THR A 65 8.62 -18.31 16.52
C THR A 65 9.87 -19.05 16.01
N LYS A 66 10.23 -18.84 14.74
CA LYS A 66 11.46 -19.37 14.13
C LYS A 66 12.69 -18.49 14.35
N GLY A 67 12.56 -17.42 15.11
CA GLY A 67 13.67 -16.54 15.48
C GLY A 67 13.79 -15.24 14.71
N LEU A 68 12.94 -14.94 13.70
CA LEU A 68 12.94 -13.64 13.05
C LEU A 68 12.55 -12.54 14.04
N ARG A 69 13.20 -11.38 13.90
CA ARG A 69 12.93 -10.21 14.75
C ARG A 69 12.69 -8.93 13.96
N HIS A 70 13.14 -8.87 12.71
CA HIS A 70 13.15 -7.67 11.88
C HIS A 70 11.95 -7.64 10.94
N LEU A 71 11.01 -6.70 11.19
CA LEU A 71 9.81 -6.47 10.39
C LEU A 71 9.94 -5.11 9.67
N PHE A 72 10.06 -5.18 8.35
CA PHE A 72 10.18 -4.04 7.47
C PHE A 72 8.79 -3.58 7.03
N LEU A 73 8.56 -2.27 7.05
CA LEU A 73 7.24 -1.70 6.80
C LEU A 73 7.32 -0.53 5.80
N GLU A 74 6.25 -0.36 5.03
CA GLU A 74 5.99 0.81 4.18
C GLU A 74 5.65 2.05 5.04
N LEU A 75 6.58 2.40 5.92
CA LEU A 75 6.49 3.54 6.82
C LEU A 75 7.82 4.31 6.81
N PRO A 76 7.84 5.60 7.15
CA PRO A 76 9.07 6.34 7.38
C PRO A 76 9.88 5.78 8.55
N SER A 77 11.21 5.90 8.50
CA SER A 77 12.09 5.38 9.58
C SER A 77 11.75 5.96 10.96
N TYR A 78 11.46 7.25 11.06
CA TYR A 78 11.06 7.89 12.33
C TYR A 78 9.75 7.33 12.90
N THR A 79 8.83 6.87 12.05
CA THR A 79 7.60 6.21 12.50
C THR A 79 7.91 4.82 13.06
N ALA A 80 8.76 4.06 12.39
CA ALA A 80 9.22 2.76 12.88
C ALA A 80 9.97 2.90 14.22
N GLU A 81 10.80 3.93 14.36
CA GLU A 81 11.48 4.21 15.63
C GLU A 81 10.49 4.54 16.77
N TYR A 82 9.43 5.30 16.50
CA TYR A 82 8.37 5.51 17.49
C TYR A 82 7.67 4.20 17.87
N LEU A 83 7.38 3.34 16.89
CA LEU A 83 6.78 2.03 17.17
C LEU A 83 7.73 1.13 17.97
N ASN A 84 9.05 1.20 17.73
CA ASN A 84 10.07 0.51 18.54
C ASN A 84 10.13 1.04 19.97
N MET A 85 9.95 2.35 20.18
CA MET A 85 9.83 2.94 21.51
C MET A 85 8.56 2.45 22.20
N TRP A 86 7.42 2.52 21.50
CA TRP A 86 6.13 2.08 22.00
C TRP A 86 6.12 0.60 22.45
N LEU A 87 6.79 -0.30 21.73
CA LEU A 87 6.89 -1.70 22.16
C LEU A 87 7.47 -1.86 23.57
N ARG A 88 8.30 -0.93 24.02
CA ARG A 88 8.94 -0.93 25.35
C ARG A 88 8.14 -0.20 26.42
N GLU A 89 7.16 0.60 26.03
CA GLU A 89 6.31 1.35 26.95
C GLU A 89 5.17 0.48 27.49
N LYS A 90 4.64 0.86 28.66
CA LYS A 90 3.50 0.16 29.29
C LYS A 90 2.16 0.57 28.72
N ASP A 91 2.04 1.79 28.26
CA ASP A 91 0.81 2.35 27.69
C ASP A 91 0.87 2.42 26.14
N ASN A 92 -0.18 2.94 25.52
CA ASN A 92 -0.30 3.04 24.08
C ASN A 92 -0.23 4.48 23.56
N THR A 93 0.16 5.45 24.37
CA THR A 93 0.15 6.87 24.01
C THR A 93 0.91 7.14 22.71
N ILE A 94 2.11 6.55 22.54
CA ILE A 94 2.90 6.71 21.31
C ILE A 94 2.16 6.13 20.11
N LEU A 95 1.60 4.93 20.22
CA LEU A 95 0.83 4.33 19.12
C LEU A 95 -0.40 5.18 18.77
N GLU A 96 -1.12 5.69 19.78
CA GLU A 96 -2.30 6.53 19.57
C GLU A 96 -1.95 7.84 18.87
N GLU A 97 -0.83 8.47 19.20
CA GLU A 97 -0.32 9.66 18.51
C GLU A 97 0.02 9.37 17.05
N VAL A 98 0.76 8.31 16.78
CA VAL A 98 1.10 7.87 15.41
C VAL A 98 -0.16 7.54 14.63
N PHE A 99 -1.09 6.80 15.24
CA PHE A 99 -2.36 6.43 14.63
C PHE A 99 -3.22 7.64 14.29
N ASN A 100 -3.25 8.65 15.16
CA ASN A 100 -3.93 9.92 14.90
C ASN A 100 -3.31 10.68 13.71
N ASP A 101 -1.98 10.65 13.55
CA ASP A 101 -1.29 11.27 12.43
C ASP A 101 -1.59 10.59 11.08
N TRP A 102 -2.03 9.32 11.10
CA TRP A 102 -2.47 8.59 9.90
C TRP A 102 -3.89 8.93 9.44
N LYS A 103 -4.63 9.81 10.13
CA LYS A 103 -5.99 10.21 9.70
C LYS A 103 -6.02 10.65 8.24
N GLY A 104 -6.98 10.11 7.49
CA GLY A 104 -7.12 10.36 6.05
C GLY A 104 -6.28 9.44 5.16
N THR A 105 -5.51 8.51 5.73
CA THR A 105 -4.80 7.45 5.00
C THR A 105 -5.45 6.08 5.18
N ALA A 106 -5.10 5.12 4.35
CA ALA A 106 -5.56 3.74 4.48
C ALA A 106 -5.04 3.03 5.75
N PHE A 107 -3.94 3.50 6.34
CA PHE A 107 -3.41 2.99 7.61
C PHE A 107 -4.27 3.36 8.82
N HIS A 108 -5.08 4.42 8.75
CA HIS A 108 -5.97 4.83 9.83
C HIS A 108 -7.25 3.98 9.85
N ASN A 109 -7.15 2.74 10.26
CA ASN A 109 -8.27 1.81 10.43
C ASN A 109 -8.04 0.88 11.63
N GLN A 110 -9.14 0.34 12.17
CA GLN A 110 -9.09 -0.51 13.37
C GLN A 110 -8.26 -1.80 13.19
N HIS A 111 -8.14 -2.32 11.96
CA HIS A 111 -7.42 -3.58 11.70
C HIS A 111 -5.92 -3.35 11.78
N THR A 112 -5.43 -2.24 11.23
CA THR A 112 -4.03 -1.79 11.39
C THR A 112 -3.68 -1.52 12.86
N TYR A 113 -4.55 -0.82 13.60
CA TYR A 113 -4.33 -0.60 15.02
C TYR A 113 -4.23 -1.92 15.80
N HIS A 114 -5.18 -2.84 15.55
CA HIS A 114 -5.19 -4.15 16.18
C HIS A 114 -3.94 -4.98 15.82
N PHE A 115 -3.46 -4.92 14.59
CA PHE A 115 -2.24 -5.60 14.14
C PHE A 115 -1.03 -5.20 15.00
N PHE A 116 -0.80 -3.90 15.20
CA PHE A 116 0.29 -3.43 16.05
C PHE A 116 0.11 -3.87 17.51
N MET A 117 -1.10 -3.75 18.07
CA MET A 117 -1.40 -4.21 19.43
C MET A 117 -1.09 -5.70 19.60
N GLN A 118 -1.47 -6.53 18.63
CA GLN A 118 -1.17 -7.96 18.67
C GLN A 118 0.33 -8.27 18.53
N ILE A 119 1.07 -7.48 17.77
CA ILE A 119 2.54 -7.62 17.72
C ILE A 119 3.15 -7.32 19.07
N LYS A 120 2.73 -6.24 19.75
CA LYS A 120 3.22 -5.91 21.10
C LYS A 120 2.96 -7.05 22.09
N GLU A 121 1.79 -7.64 22.05
CA GLU A 121 1.39 -8.73 22.95
C GLU A 121 2.11 -10.05 22.65
N LEU A 122 2.16 -10.44 21.37
CA LEU A 122 2.55 -11.80 20.96
C LEU A 122 3.99 -11.89 20.47
N CYS A 123 4.57 -10.78 20.01
CA CYS A 123 5.89 -10.70 19.39
C CYS A 123 6.70 -9.50 19.95
N PRO A 124 6.85 -9.34 21.27
CA PRO A 124 7.36 -8.10 21.91
C PRO A 124 8.83 -7.78 21.59
N GLN A 125 9.59 -8.70 21.02
CA GLN A 125 10.97 -8.47 20.59
C GLN A 125 11.06 -8.08 19.10
N THR A 126 9.94 -7.74 18.46
CA THR A 126 9.94 -7.23 17.10
C THR A 126 10.74 -5.92 17.03
N VAL A 127 11.53 -5.78 15.98
CA VAL A 127 12.20 -4.53 15.60
C VAL A 127 11.59 -4.08 14.26
N PHE A 128 10.90 -2.95 14.29
CA PHE A 128 10.33 -2.35 13.09
C PHE A 128 11.38 -1.55 12.34
N HIS A 129 11.39 -1.67 11.02
CA HIS A 129 12.23 -0.91 10.10
C HIS A 129 11.33 -0.17 9.12
N GLY A 130 11.42 1.15 9.09
CA GLY A 130 10.67 1.98 8.16
C GLY A 130 11.49 2.34 6.93
N THR A 131 10.95 2.08 5.75
CA THR A 131 11.72 2.21 4.50
C THR A 131 11.07 3.12 3.46
N ASP A 132 9.96 3.75 3.80
CA ASP A 132 9.30 4.70 2.89
C ASP A 132 9.87 6.12 3.02
N VAL A 133 9.49 6.98 2.08
CA VAL A 133 9.74 8.42 2.16
C VAL A 133 8.99 9.05 3.35
N GLY A 134 9.31 10.28 3.68
CA GLY A 134 8.75 10.98 4.84
C GLY A 134 7.27 11.31 4.72
N HIS A 135 6.39 10.35 4.94
CA HIS A 135 4.98 10.61 5.20
C HIS A 135 4.78 11.19 6.61
N GLN A 136 3.78 12.06 6.82
CA GLN A 136 3.56 12.73 8.11
C GLN A 136 4.81 13.45 8.64
N TYR A 137 5.64 14.00 7.73
CA TYR A 137 6.88 14.67 8.12
C TYR A 137 6.65 15.87 9.05
N GLY A 138 5.58 16.65 8.85
CA GLY A 138 5.21 17.81 9.67
C GLY A 138 4.55 17.46 11.02
N THR A 139 4.20 16.20 11.27
CA THR A 139 3.62 15.72 12.53
C THR A 139 4.53 14.71 13.20
N THR A 140 4.48 13.44 12.82
CA THR A 140 5.32 12.37 13.40
C THR A 140 6.80 12.66 13.22
N GLY A 141 7.24 13.10 12.04
CA GLY A 141 8.65 13.38 11.76
C GLY A 141 9.21 14.50 12.64
N GLU A 142 8.56 15.67 12.68
CA GLU A 142 8.97 16.78 13.54
C GLU A 142 8.86 16.46 15.03
N ARG A 143 7.85 15.67 15.45
CA ARG A 143 7.72 15.24 16.85
C ARG A 143 8.89 14.36 17.24
N PHE A 144 9.33 13.45 16.35
CA PHE A 144 10.51 12.61 16.61
C PHE A 144 11.80 13.43 16.73
N LEU A 145 12.03 14.41 15.86
CA LEU A 145 13.17 15.30 15.98
C LEU A 145 13.15 16.06 17.30
N ARG A 146 12.02 16.68 17.68
CA ARG A 146 11.88 17.40 18.96
C ARG A 146 12.11 16.47 20.16
N TYR A 147 11.65 15.21 20.09
CA TYR A 147 11.93 14.23 21.15
C TYR A 147 13.44 14.01 21.31
N LEU A 148 14.18 13.76 20.22
CA LEU A 148 15.63 13.56 20.25
C LEU A 148 16.38 14.82 20.70
N GLU A 149 15.93 16.00 20.28
CA GLU A 149 16.46 17.29 20.74
C GLU A 149 16.31 17.47 22.25
N SER A 150 15.15 17.12 22.81
CA SER A 150 14.90 17.17 24.25
C SER A 150 15.83 16.24 25.05
N LYS A 151 16.37 15.21 24.39
CA LYS A 151 17.37 14.28 24.95
C LYS A 151 18.81 14.66 24.62
N GLN A 152 19.03 15.80 23.93
CA GLN A 152 20.34 16.25 23.45
C GLN A 152 21.01 15.23 22.51
N GLN A 153 20.21 14.57 21.65
CA GLN A 153 20.61 13.48 20.76
C GLN A 153 20.63 13.90 19.29
N GLN A 154 20.96 15.15 18.96
CA GLN A 154 20.99 15.65 17.58
C GLN A 154 22.13 15.06 16.73
N ASN A 155 23.13 14.45 17.35
CA ASN A 155 24.28 13.89 16.66
C ASN A 155 24.22 12.36 16.45
N ILE A 156 23.12 11.70 16.85
CA ILE A 156 22.99 10.26 16.66
C ILE A 156 22.48 9.93 15.23
N PRO A 157 22.80 8.75 14.69
CA PRO A 157 22.36 8.36 13.36
C PRO A 157 20.86 8.47 13.14
N ALA A 158 20.03 8.13 14.14
CA ALA A 158 18.57 8.21 14.04
C ALA A 158 18.05 9.64 13.79
N TYR A 159 18.67 10.67 14.40
CA TYR A 159 18.31 12.07 14.17
C TYR A 159 18.63 12.51 12.74
N LEU A 160 19.85 12.24 12.28
CA LEU A 160 20.28 12.58 10.91
C LEU A 160 19.44 11.84 9.88
N ARG A 161 19.13 10.57 10.14
CA ARG A 161 18.26 9.78 9.27
C ARG A 161 16.85 10.34 9.22
N ALA A 162 16.27 10.73 10.36
CA ALA A 162 14.95 11.36 10.39
C ALA A 162 14.91 12.66 9.57
N GLN A 163 15.94 13.49 9.65
CA GLN A 163 16.06 14.69 8.82
C GLN A 163 16.08 14.35 7.32
N GLU A 164 16.87 13.37 6.93
CA GLU A 164 16.96 12.90 5.53
C GLU A 164 15.59 12.42 5.02
N ILE A 165 14.90 11.57 5.79
CA ILE A 165 13.59 11.03 5.44
C ILE A 165 12.53 12.13 5.35
N ILE A 166 12.58 13.15 6.22
CA ILE A 166 11.73 14.34 6.11
C ILE A 166 11.98 15.06 4.78
N GLN A 167 13.23 15.26 4.37
CA GLN A 167 13.56 15.87 3.07
C GLN A 167 13.07 15.03 1.89
N GLN A 168 13.17 13.69 1.97
CA GLN A 168 12.59 12.80 0.97
C GLN A 168 11.06 12.99 0.87
N GLY A 169 10.35 13.13 2.00
CA GLY A 169 8.92 13.40 2.03
C GLY A 169 8.58 14.75 1.37
N ILE A 170 9.29 15.81 1.72
CA ILE A 170 9.12 17.14 1.11
C ILE A 170 9.34 17.07 -0.41
N ALA A 171 10.38 16.38 -0.87
CA ALA A 171 10.65 16.21 -2.30
C ALA A 171 9.54 15.41 -3.01
N TYR A 172 9.05 14.34 -2.39
CA TYR A 172 7.95 13.52 -2.90
C TYR A 172 6.68 14.33 -3.10
N TYR A 173 6.22 15.05 -2.08
CA TYR A 173 4.97 15.81 -2.13
C TYR A 173 5.04 17.04 -3.05
N ASN A 174 6.23 17.58 -3.32
CA ASN A 174 6.45 18.70 -4.24
C ASN A 174 6.77 18.26 -5.68
N GLY A 175 6.98 16.97 -5.94
CA GLY A 175 7.54 16.47 -7.21
C GLY A 175 6.57 16.37 -8.40
N GLY A 176 5.25 16.45 -8.18
CA GLY A 176 4.22 16.18 -9.20
C GLY A 176 4.09 14.68 -9.52
N ASN A 177 2.89 14.22 -9.96
CA ASN A 177 2.46 12.82 -9.91
C ASN A 177 3.48 11.77 -10.41
N ALA A 178 3.81 11.77 -11.71
CA ALA A 178 4.67 10.70 -12.27
C ALA A 178 6.11 10.74 -11.74
N LYS A 179 6.69 11.93 -11.60
CA LYS A 179 8.05 12.09 -11.06
C LYS A 179 8.11 11.73 -9.59
N ALA A 180 7.06 12.07 -8.83
CA ALA A 180 6.96 11.75 -7.42
C ALA A 180 6.91 10.24 -7.18
N MET A 181 6.10 9.49 -7.96
CA MET A 181 6.00 8.04 -7.83
C MET A 181 7.33 7.34 -8.14
N ALA A 182 7.97 7.68 -9.26
CA ALA A 182 9.29 7.14 -9.61
C ALA A 182 10.36 7.49 -8.56
N TYR A 183 10.31 8.70 -8.01
CA TYR A 183 11.20 9.12 -6.91
C TYR A 183 10.97 8.25 -5.66
N ARG A 184 9.71 8.04 -5.27
CA ARG A 184 9.35 7.23 -4.10
C ARG A 184 9.86 5.80 -4.22
N GLU A 185 9.65 5.13 -5.37
CA GLU A 185 10.15 3.76 -5.59
C GLU A 185 11.66 3.67 -5.38
N ASN A 186 12.40 4.61 -5.97
CA ASN A 186 13.86 4.64 -5.83
C ASN A 186 14.30 4.91 -4.39
N MET A 187 13.60 5.79 -3.66
CA MET A 187 13.91 6.06 -2.25
C MET A 187 13.58 4.88 -1.36
N MET A 188 12.45 4.18 -1.59
CA MET A 188 12.11 2.96 -0.86
C MET A 188 13.21 1.90 -0.99
N VAL A 189 13.77 1.71 -2.19
CA VAL A 189 14.91 0.80 -2.41
C VAL A 189 16.14 1.25 -1.61
N GLN A 190 16.51 2.53 -1.70
CA GLN A 190 17.66 3.07 -0.96
C GLN A 190 17.49 2.93 0.55
N ASN A 191 16.29 3.27 1.05
CA ASN A 191 15.94 3.17 2.46
C ASN A 191 15.95 1.70 2.93
N PHE A 192 15.41 0.78 2.11
CA PHE A 192 15.45 -0.65 2.38
C PHE A 192 16.88 -1.17 2.51
N ILE A 193 17.74 -0.82 1.57
CA ILE A 193 19.15 -1.21 1.59
C ILE A 193 19.86 -0.61 2.80
N TYR A 194 19.57 0.65 3.16
CA TYR A 194 20.11 1.29 4.34
C TYR A 194 19.76 0.51 5.62
N GLU A 195 18.46 0.22 5.82
CA GLU A 195 17.99 -0.52 6.99
C GLU A 195 18.54 -1.96 7.02
N LEU A 196 18.59 -2.63 5.86
CA LEU A 196 19.12 -3.99 5.77
C LEU A 196 20.62 -4.07 6.14
N LYS A 197 21.39 -3.01 5.86
CA LYS A 197 22.80 -2.91 6.27
C LYS A 197 23.00 -2.73 7.77
N GLN A 198 21.99 -2.28 8.53
CA GLN A 198 22.07 -2.13 9.98
C GLN A 198 21.91 -3.46 10.71
N ILE A 199 21.31 -4.44 10.06
CA ILE A 199 21.20 -5.81 10.54
C ILE A 199 22.23 -6.67 9.83
N GLN A 200 22.69 -7.73 10.47
CA GLN A 200 23.66 -8.64 9.86
C GLN A 200 22.98 -9.46 8.74
N ASN A 201 23.16 -10.76 8.69
CA ASN A 201 22.52 -11.63 7.72
C ASN A 201 21.22 -12.28 8.24
N ASP A 202 20.49 -11.59 9.09
CA ASP A 202 19.24 -12.08 9.65
C ASP A 202 18.15 -12.13 8.56
N ASN A 203 17.32 -13.17 8.60
CA ASN A 203 16.13 -13.20 7.76
C ASN A 203 15.16 -12.11 8.19
N ILE A 204 14.47 -11.52 7.22
CA ILE A 204 13.50 -10.44 7.46
C ILE A 204 12.15 -10.76 6.82
N MET A 205 11.08 -10.17 7.38
CA MET A 205 9.79 -10.06 6.72
C MET A 205 9.51 -8.60 6.42
N GLY A 206 8.96 -8.31 5.25
CA GLY A 206 8.52 -6.97 4.84
C GLY A 206 7.06 -6.99 4.41
N ILE A 207 6.30 -5.93 4.77
CA ILE A 207 4.89 -5.71 4.41
C ILE A 207 4.81 -4.38 3.66
N TYR A 208 4.28 -4.42 2.45
CA TYR A 208 4.17 -3.28 1.54
C TYR A 208 2.91 -3.39 0.70
N GLY A 209 2.36 -2.27 0.24
CA GLY A 209 1.32 -2.29 -0.77
C GLY A 209 1.72 -3.16 -1.97
N SER A 210 0.79 -3.96 -2.49
CA SER A 210 1.05 -4.94 -3.56
C SER A 210 1.68 -4.34 -4.81
N ALA A 211 1.45 -3.04 -5.08
CA ALA A 211 2.09 -2.32 -6.17
C ALA A 211 3.63 -2.27 -6.09
N HIS A 212 4.20 -2.45 -4.89
CA HIS A 212 5.64 -2.38 -4.63
C HIS A 212 6.32 -3.75 -4.57
N THR A 213 5.57 -4.86 -4.63
CA THR A 213 6.08 -6.22 -4.30
C THR A 213 6.19 -7.18 -5.48
N ASP A 214 5.77 -6.81 -6.68
CA ASP A 214 5.94 -7.64 -7.89
C ASP A 214 7.37 -7.51 -8.43
N THR A 215 8.08 -8.63 -8.54
CA THR A 215 9.49 -8.68 -9.01
C THR A 215 9.68 -8.43 -10.49
N ALA A 216 8.61 -8.22 -11.26
CA ALA A 216 8.65 -7.96 -12.71
C ALA A 216 7.87 -6.70 -13.11
N ALA A 217 7.15 -6.06 -12.20
CA ALA A 217 6.33 -4.90 -12.50
C ALA A 217 7.12 -3.59 -12.53
N LEU A 218 6.58 -2.62 -13.25
CA LEU A 218 6.93 -1.22 -13.13
C LEU A 218 6.06 -0.56 -12.05
N ASP A 219 6.44 0.65 -11.65
CA ASP A 219 5.63 1.50 -10.77
C ASP A 219 4.25 1.84 -11.40
N SER A 220 3.36 2.42 -10.65
CA SER A 220 2.01 2.78 -11.11
C SER A 220 1.97 3.73 -12.32
N THR A 221 3.08 4.38 -12.63
CA THR A 221 3.23 5.27 -13.80
C THR A 221 3.87 4.59 -15.00
N GLY A 222 4.41 3.39 -14.83
CA GLY A 222 5.18 2.67 -15.86
C GLY A 222 6.56 3.27 -16.14
N ALA A 223 7.07 4.13 -15.27
CA ALA A 223 8.30 4.89 -15.51
C ALA A 223 9.57 4.18 -15.02
N VAL A 224 9.49 3.49 -13.88
CA VAL A 224 10.63 2.79 -13.26
C VAL A 224 10.18 1.41 -12.75
N PRO A 225 11.10 0.44 -12.58
CA PRO A 225 10.78 -0.79 -11.88
C PRO A 225 10.30 -0.50 -10.46
N CYS A 226 9.26 -1.21 -9.99
CA CYS A 226 8.80 -1.07 -8.59
C CYS A 226 9.88 -1.58 -7.62
N MET A 227 9.69 -1.31 -6.33
CA MET A 227 10.69 -1.62 -5.29
C MET A 227 11.18 -3.07 -5.34
N ALA A 228 10.29 -4.06 -5.35
CA ALA A 228 10.69 -5.48 -5.36
C ALA A 228 11.39 -5.90 -6.65
N ASN A 229 11.02 -5.31 -7.81
CA ASN A 229 11.72 -5.56 -9.07
C ASN A 229 13.18 -5.06 -8.99
N GLN A 230 13.42 -3.86 -8.44
CA GLN A 230 14.78 -3.34 -8.22
C GLN A 230 15.53 -4.20 -7.20
N LEU A 231 14.93 -4.56 -6.06
CA LEU A 231 15.54 -5.40 -5.04
C LEU A 231 15.85 -6.82 -5.57
N LYS A 232 15.01 -7.37 -6.47
CA LYS A 232 15.29 -8.66 -7.12
C LYS A 232 16.57 -8.65 -7.94
N SER A 233 16.83 -7.54 -8.61
CA SER A 233 18.08 -7.36 -9.38
C SER A 233 19.32 -7.34 -8.47
N ILE A 234 19.17 -6.92 -7.21
CA ILE A 234 20.26 -6.82 -6.23
C ILE A 234 20.43 -8.11 -5.43
N TYR A 235 19.33 -8.68 -4.91
CA TYR A 235 19.34 -9.79 -3.95
C TYR A 235 19.04 -11.17 -4.57
N GLY A 236 18.65 -11.21 -5.83
CA GLY A 236 18.47 -12.47 -6.58
C GLY A 236 17.53 -13.43 -5.87
N ASN A 237 17.99 -14.65 -5.62
CA ASN A 237 17.21 -15.72 -5.01
C ASN A 237 16.99 -15.54 -3.50
N ASN A 238 17.67 -14.60 -2.85
CA ASN A 238 17.41 -14.28 -1.44
C ASN A 238 16.11 -13.49 -1.24
N LEU A 239 15.54 -12.90 -2.32
CA LEU A 239 14.26 -12.22 -2.29
C LEU A 239 13.12 -13.15 -2.74
N ASN A 240 12.14 -13.34 -1.86
CA ASN A 240 10.89 -14.04 -2.10
C ASN A 240 9.72 -13.07 -1.89
N THR A 241 8.75 -13.08 -2.78
CA THR A 241 7.56 -12.22 -2.70
C THR A 241 6.27 -13.04 -2.78
N GLU A 242 5.24 -12.62 -2.04
CA GLU A 242 3.89 -13.17 -2.11
C GLU A 242 2.88 -12.02 -2.10
N ASP A 243 1.97 -12.00 -3.06
CA ASP A 243 0.88 -11.02 -3.12
C ASP A 243 -0.33 -11.53 -2.33
N LEU A 244 -0.66 -10.85 -1.23
CA LEU A 244 -1.83 -11.13 -0.38
C LEU A 244 -3.06 -10.30 -0.81
N SER A 245 -2.92 -9.35 -1.72
CA SER A 245 -4.01 -8.46 -2.12
C SER A 245 -5.26 -9.20 -2.65
N PRO A 246 -5.17 -10.39 -3.27
CA PRO A 246 -6.36 -11.16 -3.65
C PRO A 246 -7.27 -11.54 -2.47
N LEU A 247 -6.73 -11.63 -1.25
CA LEU A 247 -7.53 -11.90 -0.05
C LEU A 247 -8.54 -10.79 0.27
N ALA A 248 -8.35 -9.58 -0.26
CA ALA A 248 -9.30 -8.49 -0.12
C ALA A 248 -10.66 -8.80 -0.77
N LYS A 249 -10.66 -9.65 -1.78
CA LYS A 249 -11.86 -10.07 -2.50
C LYS A 249 -12.45 -11.39 -2.03
N ASP A 250 -11.77 -12.08 -1.14
CA ASP A 250 -12.25 -13.29 -0.50
C ASP A 250 -13.18 -12.91 0.68
N ILE A 251 -14.35 -12.37 0.33
CA ILE A 251 -15.37 -11.90 1.28
C ILE A 251 -16.58 -12.83 1.29
N GLU A 252 -17.20 -12.97 2.45
CA GLU A 252 -18.45 -13.70 2.61
C GLU A 252 -19.63 -12.85 2.15
N PRO A 253 -20.68 -13.47 1.60
CA PRO A 253 -21.91 -12.75 1.26
C PRO A 253 -22.55 -12.12 2.50
N ILE A 254 -23.02 -10.90 2.37
CA ILE A 254 -23.70 -10.14 3.45
C ILE A 254 -25.07 -10.73 3.78
N ARG A 255 -25.78 -11.21 2.73
CA ARG A 255 -27.09 -11.86 2.84
C ARG A 255 -27.36 -12.73 1.61
N ILE A 256 -28.43 -13.48 1.68
CA ILE A 256 -28.92 -14.32 0.59
C ILE A 256 -30.28 -13.80 0.16
N ASP A 257 -30.42 -13.52 -1.12
CA ASP A 257 -31.64 -13.07 -1.78
C ASP A 257 -32.12 -14.13 -2.81
N THR A 258 -33.26 -13.90 -3.43
CA THR A 258 -33.69 -14.64 -4.61
C THR A 258 -33.74 -13.69 -5.80
N ILE A 259 -33.16 -14.09 -6.92
CA ILE A 259 -33.20 -13.32 -8.18
C ILE A 259 -33.71 -14.24 -9.29
N THR A 260 -34.74 -13.78 -10.00
CA THR A 260 -35.27 -14.46 -11.17
C THR A 260 -34.44 -14.08 -12.41
N ALA A 261 -33.95 -15.07 -13.15
CA ALA A 261 -33.28 -14.90 -14.44
C ALA A 261 -33.76 -15.98 -15.42
N ALA A 262 -34.08 -15.63 -16.67
CA ALA A 262 -34.63 -16.54 -17.68
C ALA A 262 -35.78 -17.42 -17.11
N HIS A 263 -36.75 -16.80 -16.45
CA HIS A 263 -37.93 -17.44 -15.84
C HIS A 263 -37.65 -18.47 -14.72
N THR A 264 -36.42 -18.47 -14.18
CA THR A 264 -36.02 -19.36 -13.08
C THR A 264 -35.52 -18.55 -11.89
N ASP A 265 -35.95 -18.95 -10.69
CA ASP A 265 -35.51 -18.35 -9.43
C ASP A 265 -34.20 -18.98 -8.99
N TYR A 266 -33.19 -18.14 -8.76
CA TYR A 266 -31.89 -18.53 -8.26
C TYR A 266 -31.63 -17.96 -6.89
N ARG A 267 -30.96 -18.72 -6.06
CA ARG A 267 -30.35 -18.22 -4.83
C ARG A 267 -29.24 -17.22 -5.19
N ALA A 268 -29.31 -16.02 -4.64
CA ALA A 268 -28.42 -14.91 -4.97
C ALA A 268 -27.64 -14.46 -3.72
N TYR A 269 -26.34 -14.60 -3.78
CA TYR A 269 -25.43 -14.14 -2.72
C TYR A 269 -25.10 -12.67 -2.90
N TYR A 270 -25.47 -11.82 -1.95
CA TYR A 270 -25.25 -10.37 -2.00
C TYR A 270 -23.91 -9.98 -1.39
N TYR A 271 -23.09 -9.22 -2.15
CA TYR A 271 -21.75 -8.81 -1.75
C TYR A 271 -21.60 -7.32 -1.47
N GLY A 272 -22.70 -6.57 -1.44
CA GLY A 272 -22.67 -5.19 -1.05
C GLY A 272 -22.84 -4.19 -2.17
N LYS A 273 -22.62 -2.95 -1.80
CA LYS A 273 -22.89 -1.75 -2.60
C LYS A 273 -21.60 -0.97 -2.83
N GLN A 274 -21.41 -0.48 -4.04
CA GLN A 274 -20.31 0.42 -4.40
C GLN A 274 -20.87 1.78 -4.82
N ASP A 275 -20.35 2.85 -4.25
CA ASP A 275 -20.66 4.23 -4.65
C ASP A 275 -20.07 4.51 -6.05
N LEU A 276 -20.85 5.14 -6.90
CA LEU A 276 -20.50 5.60 -8.23
C LEU A 276 -20.67 7.11 -8.40
N THR A 277 -20.81 7.86 -7.30
CA THR A 277 -20.95 9.32 -7.33
C THR A 277 -19.79 9.96 -8.12
N GLY A 278 -20.14 10.75 -9.13
CA GLY A 278 -19.16 11.34 -10.05
C GLY A 278 -18.83 10.50 -11.30
N PHE A 279 -19.39 9.29 -11.41
CA PHE A 279 -19.24 8.46 -12.62
C PHE A 279 -20.52 8.49 -13.44
N LYS A 280 -20.55 9.28 -14.51
CA LYS A 280 -21.73 9.52 -15.37
C LYS A 280 -22.96 9.94 -14.52
N ASP A 281 -24.11 9.35 -14.81
CA ASP A 281 -25.40 9.59 -14.13
C ASP A 281 -25.73 8.53 -13.06
N PHE A 282 -24.73 7.71 -12.64
CA PHE A 282 -24.91 6.66 -11.65
C PHE A 282 -24.69 7.18 -10.22
N ALA A 283 -25.56 6.71 -9.29
CA ALA A 283 -25.39 6.92 -7.85
C ALA A 283 -24.58 5.77 -7.23
N TYR A 284 -24.96 4.53 -7.52
CA TYR A 284 -24.28 3.34 -6.99
C TYR A 284 -24.59 2.10 -7.81
N ARG A 285 -23.85 1.01 -7.51
CA ARG A 285 -24.16 -0.34 -8.00
C ARG A 285 -24.10 -1.36 -6.86
N GLU A 286 -24.85 -2.46 -7.01
CA GLU A 286 -24.94 -3.56 -6.05
C GLU A 286 -24.60 -4.87 -6.78
N PHE A 287 -24.05 -5.86 -6.02
CA PHE A 287 -23.49 -7.06 -6.62
C PHE A 287 -24.05 -8.33 -6.01
N TRP A 288 -24.37 -9.28 -6.86
CA TRP A 288 -24.79 -10.64 -6.50
C TRP A 288 -24.04 -11.68 -7.34
N GLN A 289 -23.93 -12.89 -6.78
CA GLN A 289 -23.57 -14.12 -7.49
C GLN A 289 -24.76 -15.08 -7.45
N LEU A 290 -25.14 -15.62 -8.59
CA LEU A 290 -26.24 -16.57 -8.70
C LEU A 290 -25.74 -18.00 -8.51
N ASP A 291 -26.30 -18.72 -7.54
CA ASP A 291 -25.95 -20.11 -7.28
C ASP A 291 -26.49 -21.03 -8.38
N GLY A 292 -25.62 -21.83 -8.99
CA GLY A 292 -25.98 -22.84 -9.98
C GLY A 292 -26.53 -22.33 -11.32
N ALA A 293 -26.53 -21.01 -11.57
CA ALA A 293 -27.14 -20.42 -12.76
C ALA A 293 -26.34 -20.64 -14.06
N TYR A 294 -25.03 -20.95 -13.97
CA TYR A 294 -24.14 -21.00 -15.13
C TYR A 294 -24.63 -21.93 -16.26
N GLN A 295 -25.01 -23.16 -15.91
CA GLN A 295 -25.37 -24.16 -16.94
C GLN A 295 -26.65 -23.75 -17.72
N ALA A 296 -27.57 -23.07 -17.07
CA ALA A 296 -28.80 -22.60 -17.72
C ALA A 296 -28.55 -21.37 -18.61
N LEU A 297 -27.61 -20.48 -18.19
CA LEU A 297 -27.41 -19.18 -18.83
C LEU A 297 -26.19 -19.12 -19.77
N LYS A 298 -25.33 -20.13 -19.82
CA LYS A 298 -24.11 -20.12 -20.64
C LYS A 298 -24.29 -19.91 -22.14
N ASN A 299 -25.48 -20.25 -22.66
CA ASN A 299 -25.83 -20.10 -24.06
C ASN A 299 -26.68 -18.84 -24.35
N SER A 300 -26.91 -17.98 -23.38
CA SER A 300 -27.58 -16.70 -23.56
C SER A 300 -26.81 -15.79 -24.52
N GLY A 301 -27.54 -14.93 -25.24
CA GLY A 301 -26.92 -13.97 -26.15
C GLY A 301 -25.92 -13.06 -25.45
N LYS A 302 -24.69 -12.97 -25.95
CA LYS A 302 -23.65 -12.10 -25.42
C LYS A 302 -23.72 -10.74 -26.08
N THR A 303 -23.55 -9.67 -25.29
CA THR A 303 -23.64 -8.30 -25.79
C THR A 303 -22.31 -7.75 -26.29
N GLY A 304 -21.19 -8.40 -25.96
CA GLY A 304 -19.83 -7.91 -26.22
C GLY A 304 -19.28 -6.95 -25.16
N ASP A 305 -20.11 -6.55 -24.18
CA ASP A 305 -19.64 -5.77 -23.03
C ASP A 305 -19.05 -6.70 -21.99
N TRP A 306 -17.86 -6.40 -21.54
CA TRP A 306 -17.14 -7.20 -20.55
C TRP A 306 -16.62 -6.36 -19.40
N LEU A 307 -16.50 -6.98 -18.23
CA LEU A 307 -15.93 -6.38 -17.03
C LEU A 307 -14.79 -7.25 -16.47
N PRO A 308 -13.62 -6.66 -16.15
CA PRO A 308 -12.57 -7.37 -15.45
C PRO A 308 -12.93 -7.57 -13.97
N GLU A 309 -12.31 -8.56 -13.36
CA GLU A 309 -12.47 -8.88 -11.93
C GLU A 309 -12.23 -7.68 -11.01
N SER A 310 -11.37 -6.73 -11.41
CA SER A 310 -11.12 -5.51 -10.63
C SER A 310 -12.37 -4.64 -10.40
N ASN A 311 -13.41 -4.82 -11.23
CA ASN A 311 -14.70 -4.11 -11.08
C ASN A 311 -15.64 -4.72 -10.03
N TYR A 312 -15.31 -5.87 -9.46
CA TYR A 312 -16.12 -6.56 -8.47
C TYR A 312 -15.55 -6.38 -7.06
N PRO A 313 -16.38 -6.23 -6.01
CA PRO A 313 -15.90 -6.21 -4.63
C PRO A 313 -15.48 -7.58 -4.11
N MET A 314 -16.01 -8.66 -4.72
CA MET A 314 -15.70 -10.05 -4.38
C MET A 314 -14.87 -10.70 -5.48
N LYS A 315 -14.30 -11.86 -5.17
CA LYS A 315 -13.56 -12.69 -6.14
C LYS A 315 -14.51 -13.15 -7.25
N VAL A 316 -14.04 -13.03 -8.49
CA VAL A 316 -14.70 -13.61 -9.66
C VAL A 316 -14.17 -15.02 -9.87
N GLU A 317 -15.08 -15.98 -9.98
CA GLU A 317 -14.77 -17.38 -10.24
C GLU A 317 -15.20 -17.79 -11.64
N ALA A 318 -14.50 -18.74 -12.22
CA ALA A 318 -14.87 -19.29 -13.51
C ALA A 318 -16.21 -20.06 -13.40
N TYR A 319 -16.98 -20.05 -14.47
CA TYR A 319 -18.26 -20.77 -14.59
C TYR A 319 -19.31 -20.33 -13.58
N GLN A 320 -19.37 -19.02 -13.32
CA GLN A 320 -20.34 -18.38 -12.44
C GLN A 320 -21.13 -17.29 -13.20
N VAL A 321 -22.29 -16.94 -12.64
CA VAL A 321 -23.12 -15.84 -13.11
C VAL A 321 -23.23 -14.78 -12.03
N TYR A 322 -23.00 -13.53 -12.40
CA TYR A 322 -23.06 -12.36 -11.54
C TYR A 322 -24.17 -11.43 -11.98
N VAL A 323 -24.79 -10.77 -11.02
CA VAL A 323 -25.79 -9.71 -11.27
C VAL A 323 -25.27 -8.41 -10.72
N ILE A 324 -25.37 -7.35 -11.52
CA ILE A 324 -25.04 -6.01 -11.10
C ILE A 324 -26.28 -5.12 -11.30
N ASP A 325 -26.81 -4.59 -10.21
CA ASP A 325 -27.87 -3.60 -10.22
C ASP A 325 -27.28 -2.20 -10.13
N TYR A 326 -27.42 -1.44 -11.18
CA TYR A 326 -27.07 -0.02 -11.22
C TYR A 326 -28.26 0.82 -10.82
N THR A 327 -28.05 1.78 -9.93
CA THR A 327 -29.03 2.81 -9.59
C THR A 327 -28.48 4.17 -10.04
N LYS A 328 -29.26 4.89 -10.84
CA LYS A 328 -28.93 6.24 -11.29
C LYS A 328 -29.27 7.30 -10.25
N ILE A 329 -28.77 8.53 -10.45
CA ILE A 329 -29.05 9.68 -9.58
C ILE A 329 -30.57 9.99 -9.53
N ASP A 330 -31.31 9.74 -10.60
CA ASP A 330 -32.77 9.87 -10.68
C ASP A 330 -33.54 8.66 -10.12
N ASN A 331 -32.88 7.73 -9.46
CA ASN A 331 -33.39 6.46 -8.93
C ASN A 331 -33.83 5.43 -9.99
N THR A 332 -33.59 5.66 -11.27
CA THR A 332 -33.78 4.63 -12.30
C THR A 332 -32.85 3.46 -12.04
N LYS A 333 -33.37 2.25 -12.11
CA LYS A 333 -32.62 1.00 -11.89
C LYS A 333 -32.40 0.26 -13.20
N MET A 334 -31.22 -0.35 -13.33
CA MET A 334 -30.85 -1.18 -14.44
C MET A 334 -30.14 -2.43 -13.93
N ARG A 335 -30.67 -3.61 -14.24
CA ARG A 335 -30.06 -4.91 -13.87
C ARG A 335 -29.32 -5.47 -15.07
N LEU A 336 -28.08 -5.87 -14.86
CA LEU A 336 -27.25 -6.53 -15.86
C LEU A 336 -26.75 -7.87 -15.33
N TYR A 337 -26.68 -8.84 -16.22
CA TYR A 337 -26.21 -10.19 -15.93
C TYR A 337 -24.88 -10.41 -16.62
N TYR A 338 -23.92 -10.94 -15.90
CA TYR A 338 -22.57 -11.20 -16.40
C TYR A 338 -22.20 -12.66 -16.17
N ILE A 339 -21.57 -13.28 -17.16
CA ILE A 339 -21.11 -14.66 -17.07
C ILE A 339 -19.59 -14.72 -17.12
N SER A 340 -18.99 -15.50 -16.23
CA SER A 340 -17.55 -15.82 -16.26
C SER A 340 -17.35 -17.18 -16.90
N GLU A 341 -16.62 -17.25 -18.01
CA GLU A 341 -16.24 -18.48 -18.70
C GLU A 341 -14.80 -18.91 -18.39
N GLY A 342 -14.15 -18.31 -17.39
CA GLY A 342 -12.75 -18.55 -17.08
C GLY A 342 -11.77 -17.88 -18.03
N LYS A 343 -12.23 -16.95 -18.89
CA LYS A 343 -11.36 -16.18 -19.79
C LYS A 343 -10.56 -15.16 -18.99
N MET A 344 -9.28 -14.99 -19.37
CA MET A 344 -8.36 -14.05 -18.77
C MET A 344 -8.04 -12.91 -19.72
N GLN A 345 -7.98 -11.68 -19.22
CA GLN A 345 -7.43 -10.52 -19.90
C GLN A 345 -6.57 -9.72 -18.91
N ASN A 346 -5.38 -9.32 -19.32
CA ASN A 346 -4.43 -8.60 -18.46
C ASN A 346 -4.23 -9.27 -17.08
N ARG A 347 -4.10 -10.60 -17.06
CA ARG A 347 -3.93 -11.43 -15.85
C ARG A 347 -5.13 -11.43 -14.90
N GLN A 348 -6.30 -10.93 -15.31
CA GLN A 348 -7.52 -10.93 -14.52
C GLN A 348 -8.60 -11.75 -15.22
N LEU A 349 -9.46 -12.41 -14.45
CA LEU A 349 -10.70 -12.99 -15.00
C LEU A 349 -11.60 -11.88 -15.54
N ILE A 350 -12.25 -12.16 -16.65
CA ILE A 350 -13.27 -11.28 -17.21
C ILE A 350 -14.62 -11.96 -17.17
N THR A 351 -15.66 -11.14 -17.03
CA THR A 351 -17.06 -11.53 -17.17
C THR A 351 -17.64 -10.82 -18.39
N GLU A 352 -18.56 -11.47 -19.09
CA GLU A 352 -19.22 -10.92 -20.28
C GLU A 352 -20.71 -10.74 -20.03
N ASN A 353 -21.25 -9.59 -20.41
CA ASN A 353 -22.67 -9.29 -20.25
C ASN A 353 -23.50 -10.18 -21.16
N ILE A 354 -24.59 -10.74 -20.62
CA ILE A 354 -25.55 -11.61 -21.32
C ILE A 354 -26.95 -11.03 -21.28
N ALA A 355 -27.69 -11.24 -22.37
CA ALA A 355 -29.11 -10.95 -22.44
C ALA A 355 -29.88 -12.06 -21.69
N THR A 356 -30.71 -11.66 -20.72
CA THR A 356 -31.68 -12.55 -20.07
C THR A 356 -33.06 -12.00 -20.40
N GLU A 357 -33.81 -12.70 -21.25
CA GLU A 357 -35.20 -12.37 -21.53
C GLU A 357 -36.11 -12.76 -20.34
#